data_890635f231bae735b7a48f1c1e7b2d04
#
_entry.id   890635f231bae735b7a48f1c1e7b2d04
#
_cell.length_a   1.000
_cell.length_b   1.000
_cell.length_c   1.000
_cell.angle_alpha   90.00
_cell.angle_beta   90.00
_cell.angle_gamma   90.00
#
_symmetry.space_group_name_H-M   'P 1'
#
loop_
_entity.id
_entity.type
_entity.pdbx_description
1 polymer ?
#
loop_
_entity_poly.entity_id
_entity_poly.type
_entity_poly.pdbx_seq_one_letter_code
_entity_poly.pdbx_strand_id
1 'polypeptide(L)'
;MAMKEPNWLEWARELQAIAQTGLTFCRDPYDRERYEAIRQLAARMFAARTDAPLERIEALFAGETGYATPKVDVRAAVFDDDDRVLMVRETSDGGRWTLPGGWADVNRTAAQNVVKEALEESGFEVEPLKLAAVWDRTKQGTPRTSSPAANSSSSAR
;
A
#
# COMPACT_ATOMS: atom_id res chain seq x y z
N MET A 1 -8.89 14.54 14.65
CA MET A 1 -7.90 15.41 13.97
C MET A 1 -6.83 14.49 13.40
N ALA A 2 -6.71 14.36 12.08
CA ALA A 2 -5.70 13.49 11.47
C ALA A 2 -4.30 14.03 11.85
N MET A 3 -3.48 13.21 12.49
CA MET A 3 -2.10 13.58 12.79
C MET A 3 -1.37 13.76 11.46
N LYS A 4 -0.79 14.94 11.23
CA LYS A 4 0.02 15.22 10.06
C LYS A 4 1.19 14.24 10.04
N GLU A 5 1.42 13.61 8.90
CA GLU A 5 2.56 12.70 8.71
C GLU A 5 3.87 13.46 8.96
N PRO A 6 4.84 12.90 9.70
CA PRO A 6 6.11 13.58 9.90
C PRO A 6 6.83 13.77 8.56
N ASN A 7 7.31 14.96 8.29
CA ASN A 7 7.94 15.31 7.00
C ASN A 7 9.09 14.36 6.61
N TRP A 8 9.85 13.85 7.60
CA TRP A 8 10.94 12.92 7.32
C TRP A 8 10.49 11.62 6.64
N LEU A 9 9.27 11.14 6.95
CA LEU A 9 8.73 9.90 6.38
C LEU A 9 8.31 10.13 4.91
N GLU A 10 7.72 11.27 4.63
CA GLU A 10 7.39 11.69 3.26
C GLU A 10 8.67 11.80 2.42
N TRP A 11 9.70 12.49 2.93
CA TRP A 11 10.99 12.62 2.25
C TRP A 11 11.70 11.29 2.03
N ALA A 12 11.69 10.39 3.02
CA ALA A 12 12.32 9.08 2.88
C ALA A 12 11.61 8.21 1.84
N ARG A 13 10.28 8.28 1.74
CA ARG A 13 9.52 7.60 0.68
C ARG A 13 9.80 8.18 -0.71
N GLU A 14 9.89 9.48 -0.81
CA GLU A 14 10.22 10.16 -2.07
C GLU A 14 11.62 9.77 -2.55
N LEU A 15 12.61 9.82 -1.67
CA LEU A 15 13.98 9.36 -1.98
C LEU A 15 14.00 7.89 -2.42
N GLN A 16 13.27 7.01 -1.74
CA GLN A 16 13.17 5.60 -2.14
C GLN A 16 12.53 5.46 -3.52
N ALA A 17 11.44 6.17 -3.82
CA ALA A 17 10.77 6.13 -5.11
C ALA A 17 11.66 6.63 -6.26
N ILE A 18 12.41 7.72 -6.02
CA ILE A 18 13.40 8.24 -6.98
C ILE A 18 14.49 7.20 -7.23
N ALA A 19 15.05 6.61 -6.17
CA ALA A 19 16.12 5.61 -6.27
C ALA A 19 15.64 4.34 -7.00
N GLN A 20 14.47 3.80 -6.65
CA GLN A 20 13.87 2.63 -7.29
C GLN A 20 13.67 2.85 -8.79
N THR A 21 13.07 3.97 -9.17
CA THR A 21 12.82 4.32 -10.56
C THR A 21 14.13 4.54 -11.30
N GLY A 22 15.07 5.27 -10.70
CA GLY A 22 16.39 5.51 -11.28
C GLY A 22 17.16 4.21 -11.53
N LEU A 23 17.25 3.32 -10.55
CA LEU A 23 17.92 2.01 -10.67
C LEU A 23 17.30 1.11 -11.74
N THR A 24 16.00 1.25 -11.98
CA THR A 24 15.31 0.48 -13.00
C THR A 24 15.69 0.92 -14.42
N PHE A 25 15.86 2.22 -14.64
CA PHE A 25 16.00 2.78 -15.99
C PHE A 25 17.40 3.33 -16.29
N CYS A 26 18.27 3.57 -15.30
CA CYS A 26 19.61 4.08 -15.54
C CYS A 26 20.47 3.07 -16.32
N ARG A 27 21.28 3.58 -17.23
CA ARG A 27 22.24 2.79 -18.02
C ARG A 27 23.69 3.12 -17.63
N ASP A 28 23.90 4.30 -17.11
CA ASP A 28 25.21 4.77 -16.69
C ASP A 28 25.58 4.20 -15.31
N PRO A 29 26.80 3.64 -15.13
CA PRO A 29 27.23 3.06 -13.86
C PRO A 29 27.38 4.09 -12.73
N TYR A 30 27.74 5.34 -13.06
CA TYR A 30 27.85 6.41 -12.07
C TYR A 30 26.49 6.87 -11.57
N ASP A 31 25.48 6.88 -12.46
CA ASP A 31 24.10 7.16 -12.05
C ASP A 31 23.55 6.03 -11.19
N ARG A 32 23.85 4.78 -11.52
CA ARG A 32 23.51 3.63 -10.69
C ARG A 32 24.05 3.77 -9.28
N GLU A 33 25.34 4.09 -9.12
CA GLU A 33 25.95 4.32 -7.81
C GLU A 33 25.26 5.43 -7.03
N ARG A 34 24.90 6.52 -7.69
CA ARG A 34 24.15 7.64 -7.07
C ARG A 34 22.77 7.21 -6.59
N TYR A 35 22.03 6.46 -7.40
CA TYR A 35 20.70 5.97 -6.99
C TYR A 35 20.79 4.92 -5.87
N GLU A 36 21.81 4.09 -5.86
CA GLU A 36 22.07 3.18 -4.74
C GLU A 36 22.39 3.95 -3.45
N ALA A 37 23.17 5.01 -3.53
CA ALA A 37 23.45 5.88 -2.37
C ALA A 37 22.18 6.57 -1.86
N ILE A 38 21.28 7.02 -2.74
CA ILE A 38 19.98 7.60 -2.37
C ILE A 38 19.11 6.55 -1.67
N ARG A 39 19.05 5.31 -2.19
CA ARG A 39 18.30 4.21 -1.58
C ARG A 39 18.80 3.88 -0.18
N GLN A 40 20.13 3.81 0.00
CA GLN A 40 20.73 3.60 1.31
C GLN A 40 20.46 4.75 2.28
N LEU A 41 20.46 5.99 1.81
CA LEU A 41 20.09 7.14 2.64
C LEU A 41 18.65 7.04 3.12
N ALA A 42 17.71 6.71 2.22
CA ALA A 42 16.32 6.49 2.58
C ALA A 42 16.17 5.36 3.62
N ALA A 43 16.86 4.23 3.44
CA ALA A 43 16.85 3.12 4.39
C ALA A 43 17.35 3.54 5.78
N ARG A 44 18.44 4.29 5.86
CA ARG A 44 18.96 4.83 7.12
C ARG A 44 17.99 5.81 7.80
N MET A 45 17.28 6.63 7.02
CA MET A 45 16.24 7.54 7.56
C MET A 45 15.10 6.74 8.21
N PHE A 46 14.67 5.62 7.60
CA PHE A 46 13.69 4.72 8.19
C PHE A 46 14.22 4.03 9.46
N ALA A 47 15.43 3.44 9.39
CA ALA A 47 16.03 2.73 10.51
C ALA A 47 16.22 3.64 11.75
N ALA A 48 16.59 4.91 11.54
CA ALA A 48 16.77 5.88 12.62
C ALA A 48 15.45 6.26 13.36
N ARG A 49 14.29 5.85 12.85
CA ARG A 49 12.97 6.25 13.34
C ARG A 49 12.00 5.09 13.53
N THR A 50 12.49 3.87 13.41
CA THR A 50 11.72 2.63 13.59
C THR A 50 12.56 1.62 14.36
N ASP A 51 11.89 0.60 14.91
CA ASP A 51 12.56 -0.52 15.59
C ASP A 51 13.06 -1.60 14.60
N ALA A 52 12.91 -1.37 13.30
CA ALA A 52 13.33 -2.32 12.27
C ALA A 52 14.86 -2.22 12.03
N PRO A 53 15.59 -3.35 11.99
CA PRO A 53 16.99 -3.36 11.63
C PRO A 53 17.23 -2.79 10.23
N LEU A 54 18.35 -2.06 10.05
CA LEU A 54 18.70 -1.44 8.78
C LEU A 54 18.76 -2.46 7.63
N GLU A 55 19.35 -3.62 7.85
CA GLU A 55 19.50 -4.69 6.87
C GLU A 55 18.13 -5.19 6.35
N ARG A 56 17.12 -5.24 7.23
CA ARG A 56 15.77 -5.61 6.84
C ARG A 56 15.13 -4.57 5.93
N ILE A 57 15.34 -3.29 6.23
CA ILE A 57 14.82 -2.18 5.41
C ILE A 57 15.52 -2.16 4.05
N GLU A 58 16.84 -2.33 4.02
CA GLU A 58 17.61 -2.41 2.78
C GLU A 58 17.17 -3.58 1.90
N ALA A 59 16.95 -4.75 2.49
CA ALA A 59 16.43 -5.92 1.77
C ALA A 59 15.03 -5.69 1.18
N LEU A 60 14.13 -5.04 1.93
CA LEU A 60 12.80 -4.66 1.43
C LEU A 60 12.91 -3.68 0.25
N PHE A 61 13.74 -2.65 0.35
CA PHE A 61 13.93 -1.67 -0.72
C PHE A 61 14.61 -2.26 -1.96
N ALA A 62 15.52 -3.22 -1.78
CA ALA A 62 16.16 -3.92 -2.89
C ALA A 62 15.21 -4.84 -3.63
N GLY A 63 14.21 -5.40 -2.95
CA GLY A 63 13.17 -6.24 -3.56
C GLY A 63 12.16 -5.47 -4.40
N GLU A 64 12.01 -4.16 -4.16
CA GLU A 64 11.10 -3.31 -4.94
C GLU A 64 11.81 -2.81 -6.21
N THR A 65 11.27 -3.19 -7.38
CA THR A 65 11.81 -2.85 -8.71
C THR A 65 10.74 -2.22 -9.59
N GLY A 66 11.15 -1.66 -10.72
CA GLY A 66 10.23 -0.99 -11.64
C GLY A 66 9.94 0.46 -11.25
N TYR A 67 9.03 1.10 -11.99
CA TYR A 67 8.58 2.44 -11.67
C TYR A 67 7.78 2.43 -10.36
N ALA A 68 8.15 3.27 -9.42
CA ALA A 68 7.46 3.37 -8.13
C ALA A 68 6.05 3.95 -8.33
N THR A 69 5.04 3.13 -8.10
CA THR A 69 3.62 3.51 -8.25
C THR A 69 2.84 3.21 -6.99
N PRO A 70 1.75 3.94 -6.70
CA PRO A 70 0.81 3.54 -5.66
C PRO A 70 0.23 2.16 -5.96
N LYS A 71 0.09 1.33 -4.93
CA LYS A 71 -0.66 0.06 -5.02
C LYS A 71 -2.16 0.37 -4.93
N VAL A 72 -2.97 -0.38 -5.67
CA VAL A 72 -4.42 -0.20 -5.72
C VAL A 72 -5.10 -1.17 -4.76
N ASP A 73 -5.92 -0.65 -3.85
CA ASP A 73 -6.83 -1.40 -2.99
C ASP A 73 -8.26 -1.12 -3.47
N VAL A 74 -9.09 -2.15 -3.56
CA VAL A 74 -10.49 -2.05 -4.01
C VAL A 74 -11.43 -2.46 -2.88
N ARG A 75 -12.55 -1.73 -2.71
CA ARG A 75 -13.55 -2.00 -1.68
C ARG A 75 -14.96 -1.95 -2.26
N ALA A 76 -15.80 -2.92 -1.87
CA ALA A 76 -17.20 -2.97 -2.25
C ALA A 76 -18.08 -2.27 -1.21
N ALA A 77 -18.80 -1.22 -1.60
CA ALA A 77 -19.89 -0.67 -0.80
C ALA A 77 -21.20 -1.32 -1.28
N VAL A 78 -21.60 -2.39 -0.59
CA VAL A 78 -22.82 -3.16 -0.90
C VAL A 78 -23.90 -2.79 0.10
N PHE A 79 -25.06 -2.43 -0.40
CA PHE A 79 -26.23 -2.05 0.41
C PHE A 79 -27.36 -3.03 0.17
N ASP A 80 -28.12 -3.31 1.22
CA ASP A 80 -29.39 -4.03 1.10
C ASP A 80 -30.58 -3.05 0.91
N ASP A 81 -31.80 -3.62 0.84
CA ASP A 81 -33.03 -2.86 0.62
C ASP A 81 -33.38 -1.92 1.80
N ASP A 82 -32.77 -2.10 2.97
CA ASP A 82 -32.93 -1.26 4.17
C ASP A 82 -31.78 -0.24 4.33
N ASP A 83 -30.99 0.03 3.29
CA ASP A 83 -29.82 0.91 3.30
C ASP A 83 -28.70 0.50 4.29
N ARG A 84 -28.66 -0.78 4.71
CA ARG A 84 -27.59 -1.30 5.56
C ARG A 84 -26.39 -1.69 4.69
N VAL A 85 -25.18 -1.33 5.13
CA VAL A 85 -23.95 -1.64 4.41
C VAL A 85 -23.35 -2.98 4.86
N LEU A 86 -22.93 -3.78 3.88
CA LEU A 86 -22.20 -5.02 4.16
C LEU A 86 -20.80 -4.72 4.71
N MET A 87 -20.48 -5.30 5.85
CA MET A 87 -19.17 -5.20 6.49
C MET A 87 -18.61 -6.58 6.75
N VAL A 88 -17.31 -6.73 6.63
CA VAL A 88 -16.56 -7.95 6.98
C VAL A 88 -15.60 -7.67 8.12
N ARG A 89 -15.24 -8.68 8.87
CA ARG A 89 -14.32 -8.57 9.99
C ARG A 89 -12.93 -9.03 9.56
N GLU A 90 -12.01 -8.07 9.41
CA GLU A 90 -10.63 -8.30 8.97
C GLU A 90 -9.79 -8.92 10.10
N THR A 91 -9.53 -10.22 10.04
CA THR A 91 -8.80 -10.96 11.08
C THR A 91 -7.32 -10.58 11.12
N SER A 92 -6.74 -10.24 9.98
CA SER A 92 -5.34 -9.81 9.85
C SER A 92 -5.08 -8.42 10.42
N ASP A 93 -6.13 -7.60 10.59
CA ASP A 93 -6.06 -6.24 11.14
C ASP A 93 -6.74 -6.12 12.52
N GLY A 94 -6.48 -7.09 13.39
CA GLY A 94 -6.98 -7.06 14.77
C GLY A 94 -8.50 -7.21 14.89
N GLY A 95 -9.16 -7.76 13.88
CA GLY A 95 -10.60 -8.01 13.89
C GLY A 95 -11.46 -6.76 13.69
N ARG A 96 -10.93 -5.74 13.03
CA ARG A 96 -11.68 -4.52 12.70
C ARG A 96 -12.71 -4.78 11.58
N TRP A 97 -13.80 -4.03 11.63
CA TRP A 97 -14.81 -4.05 10.59
C TRP A 97 -14.37 -3.17 9.41
N THR A 98 -14.52 -3.70 8.19
CA THR A 98 -14.19 -3.00 6.95
C THR A 98 -15.20 -3.37 5.85
N LEU A 99 -15.21 -2.60 4.77
CA LEU A 99 -15.88 -3.02 3.55
C LEU A 99 -15.16 -4.23 2.94
N PRO A 100 -15.86 -5.20 2.34
CA PRO A 100 -15.24 -6.29 1.59
C PRO A 100 -14.29 -5.75 0.53
N GLY A 101 -13.09 -6.36 0.41
CA GLY A 101 -12.11 -5.95 -0.58
C GLY A 101 -10.67 -6.05 -0.10
N GLY A 102 -9.73 -5.85 -1.03
CA GLY A 102 -8.30 -5.99 -0.78
C GLY A 102 -7.45 -5.38 -1.89
N TRP A 103 -6.21 -5.85 -1.97
CA TRP A 103 -5.29 -5.45 -3.02
C TRP A 103 -5.75 -6.00 -4.38
N ALA A 104 -5.75 -5.12 -5.39
CA ALA A 104 -6.14 -5.52 -6.73
C ALA A 104 -5.11 -6.47 -7.36
N ASP A 105 -5.57 -7.63 -7.83
CA ASP A 105 -4.76 -8.59 -8.59
C ASP A 105 -4.40 -8.03 -9.97
N VAL A 106 -3.21 -8.38 -10.45
CA VAL A 106 -2.80 -8.10 -11.83
C VAL A 106 -3.69 -8.85 -12.84
N ASN A 107 -3.79 -8.31 -14.06
CA ASN A 107 -4.61 -8.86 -15.15
C ASN A 107 -6.13 -8.89 -14.88
N ARG A 108 -6.60 -8.14 -13.89
CA ARG A 108 -8.01 -7.94 -13.59
C ARG A 108 -8.35 -6.45 -13.52
N THR A 109 -9.55 -6.11 -13.92
CA THR A 109 -10.07 -4.75 -13.69
C THR A 109 -10.43 -4.54 -12.22
N ALA A 110 -10.56 -3.29 -11.79
CA ALA A 110 -11.01 -2.98 -10.42
C ALA A 110 -12.38 -3.61 -10.12
N ALA A 111 -13.30 -3.61 -11.10
CA ALA A 111 -14.60 -4.25 -10.97
C ALA A 111 -14.50 -5.76 -10.78
N GLN A 112 -13.64 -6.45 -11.55
CA GLN A 112 -13.43 -7.89 -11.39
C GLN A 112 -12.79 -8.24 -10.05
N ASN A 113 -11.86 -7.42 -9.57
CA ASN A 113 -11.25 -7.61 -8.26
C ASN A 113 -12.26 -7.45 -7.14
N VAL A 114 -13.08 -6.38 -7.14
CA VAL A 114 -14.07 -6.15 -6.09
C VAL A 114 -15.14 -7.23 -6.01
N VAL A 115 -15.56 -7.79 -7.15
CA VAL A 115 -16.49 -8.94 -7.19
C VAL A 115 -15.88 -10.16 -6.54
N LYS A 116 -14.63 -10.48 -6.91
CA LYS A 116 -13.89 -11.61 -6.34
C LYS A 116 -13.73 -11.46 -4.82
N GLU A 117 -13.25 -10.33 -4.35
CA GLU A 117 -13.03 -10.06 -2.93
C GLU A 117 -14.34 -10.12 -2.13
N ALA A 118 -15.42 -9.53 -2.65
CA ALA A 118 -16.72 -9.58 -1.98
C ALA A 118 -17.21 -11.03 -1.83
N LEU A 119 -17.08 -11.85 -2.87
CA LEU A 119 -17.45 -13.25 -2.82
C LEU A 119 -16.58 -14.04 -1.83
N GLU A 120 -15.26 -13.87 -1.87
CA GLU A 120 -14.31 -14.61 -1.02
C GLU A 120 -14.46 -14.26 0.47
N GLU A 121 -14.71 -12.98 0.81
CA GLU A 121 -14.77 -12.53 2.20
C GLU A 121 -16.17 -12.60 2.81
N SER A 122 -17.23 -12.48 2.02
CA SER A 122 -18.60 -12.47 2.53
C SER A 122 -19.51 -13.58 2.04
N GLY A 123 -19.12 -14.29 0.96
CA GLY A 123 -19.95 -15.28 0.30
C GLY A 123 -21.06 -14.71 -0.58
N PHE A 124 -21.17 -13.39 -0.71
CA PHE A 124 -22.17 -12.74 -1.56
C PHE A 124 -21.64 -12.49 -2.97
N GLU A 125 -22.44 -12.85 -3.98
CA GLU A 125 -22.22 -12.43 -5.35
C GLU A 125 -22.73 -11.00 -5.51
N VAL A 126 -21.88 -10.11 -6.05
CA VAL A 126 -22.18 -8.69 -6.20
C VAL A 126 -21.98 -8.25 -7.65
N GLU A 127 -22.75 -7.27 -8.10
CA GLU A 127 -22.58 -6.61 -9.39
C GLU A 127 -22.16 -5.15 -9.17
N PRO A 128 -20.97 -4.72 -9.67
CA PRO A 128 -20.54 -3.34 -9.57
C PRO A 128 -21.36 -2.42 -10.46
N LEU A 129 -22.09 -1.50 -9.86
CA LEU A 129 -22.94 -0.55 -10.57
C LEU A 129 -22.19 0.70 -11.00
N LYS A 130 -21.29 1.20 -10.16
CA LYS A 130 -20.54 2.44 -10.39
C LYS A 130 -19.27 2.51 -9.53
N LEU A 131 -18.32 3.33 -9.98
CA LEU A 131 -17.23 3.78 -9.14
C LEU A 131 -17.72 4.88 -8.20
N ALA A 132 -17.78 4.58 -6.90
CA ALA A 132 -18.30 5.50 -5.90
C ALA A 132 -17.27 6.56 -5.51
N ALA A 133 -16.01 6.18 -5.35
CA ALA A 133 -14.93 7.09 -4.94
C ALA A 133 -13.55 6.54 -5.34
N VAL A 134 -12.59 7.45 -5.48
CA VAL A 134 -11.14 7.18 -5.52
C VAL A 134 -10.49 8.13 -4.53
N TRP A 135 -9.70 7.59 -3.60
CA TRP A 135 -8.98 8.42 -2.66
C TRP A 135 -7.61 7.85 -2.29
N ASP A 136 -6.75 8.73 -1.81
CA ASP A 136 -5.45 8.37 -1.28
C ASP A 136 -5.60 7.90 0.17
N ARG A 137 -5.32 6.62 0.42
CA ARG A 137 -5.44 6.01 1.75
C ARG A 137 -4.66 6.76 2.82
N THR A 138 -3.52 7.35 2.47
CA THR A 138 -2.66 8.05 3.43
C THR A 138 -3.23 9.41 3.83
N LYS A 139 -4.06 10.02 2.99
CA LYS A 139 -4.62 11.36 3.20
C LYS A 139 -6.02 11.36 3.83
N GLN A 140 -6.69 10.22 3.89
CA GLN A 140 -8.08 10.12 4.37
C GLN A 140 -8.22 9.70 5.84
N GLY A 141 -7.15 9.78 6.62
CA GLY A 141 -7.23 9.60 8.07
C GLY A 141 -7.55 8.18 8.55
N THR A 142 -7.28 7.17 7.74
CA THR A 142 -7.35 5.77 8.23
C THR A 142 -6.45 5.60 9.44
N PRO A 143 -6.89 4.86 10.49
CA PRO A 143 -6.04 4.58 11.64
C PRO A 143 -4.74 3.94 11.17
N ARG A 144 -3.60 4.55 11.49
CA ARG A 144 -2.30 4.01 11.15
C ARG A 144 -2.01 2.86 12.10
N THR A 145 -1.66 1.71 11.57
CA THR A 145 -0.93 0.72 12.36
C THR A 145 0.38 1.37 12.80
N SER A 146 0.77 1.16 14.04
CA SER A 146 1.91 1.81 14.70
C SER A 146 3.28 1.48 14.08
N SER A 147 3.35 0.73 12.99
CA SER A 147 4.57 0.34 12.30
C SER A 147 4.63 0.91 10.88
N PRO A 148 5.57 1.81 10.59
CA PRO A 148 5.82 2.29 9.23
C PRO A 148 6.23 1.17 8.25
N ALA A 149 6.77 0.06 8.76
CA ALA A 149 7.15 -1.11 7.97
C ALA A 149 5.94 -1.94 7.50
N ALA A 150 4.77 -1.83 8.15
CA ALA A 150 3.59 -2.62 7.81
C ALA A 150 2.92 -2.16 6.50
N ASN A 151 3.25 -0.96 6.00
CA ASN A 151 2.69 -0.45 4.74
C ASN A 151 3.47 -0.89 3.48
N SER A 152 4.63 -1.52 3.63
CA SER A 152 5.43 -2.02 2.51
C SER A 152 5.46 -3.55 2.38
N SER A 153 4.90 -4.29 3.35
CA SER A 153 5.10 -5.74 3.45
C SER A 153 3.86 -6.62 3.25
N SER A 154 2.75 -6.09 2.74
CA SER A 154 1.58 -6.94 2.44
C SER A 154 1.56 -7.45 1.01
N SER A 155 2.72 -7.77 0.43
CA SER A 155 2.79 -8.52 -0.81
C SER A 155 3.68 -9.74 -0.62
N ALA A 156 3.24 -10.72 0.18
CA ALA A 156 3.72 -12.09 0.09
C ALA A 156 2.92 -12.98 1.06
N ARG A 157 1.84 -13.50 0.62
CA ARG A 157 1.47 -14.93 0.74
C ARG A 157 0.28 -15.20 -0.15
#